data_0baed55e277bd9fe7b306465b01dbe7d
#
_entry.id   0baed55e277bd9fe7b306465b01dbe7d
#
_cell.length_a   1.000
_cell.length_b   1.000
_cell.length_c   1.000
_cell.angle_alpha   90.00
_cell.angle_beta   90.00
_cell.angle_gamma   90.00
#
_symmetry.space_group_name_H-M   'P 1'
#
loop_
_entity.id
_entity.type
_entity.pdbx_description
1 polymer ?
#
loop_
_entity_poly.entity_id
_entity_poly.type
_entity_poly.pdbx_seq_one_letter_code
_entity_poly.pdbx_strand_id
1 'polypeptide(L)'
;MNIRFQADADLNPQVGLGLRRRERSIDFRASLGVIADGTPDLEVLRIAADAGRVLVSKDVKTMPKHFSRFVLARESSGLLLVPSHRSIGSIIEGLLVVWLKWAPEDIRNQIRWLP
;
A
#
# COMPACT_ATOMS: atom_id res chain seq x y z
N MET A 1 -11.61 -7.00 -11.38
CA MET A 1 -10.65 -7.50 -10.38
C MET A 1 -10.28 -6.38 -9.45
N ASN A 2 -10.35 -6.62 -8.15
CA ASN A 2 -10.06 -5.59 -7.17
C ASN A 2 -8.55 -5.50 -6.86
N ILE A 3 -8.13 -4.30 -6.49
CA ILE A 3 -6.77 -4.08 -6.01
C ILE A 3 -6.57 -4.84 -4.71
N ARG A 4 -5.40 -5.46 -4.57
CA ARG A 4 -4.94 -6.14 -3.35
C ARG A 4 -3.87 -5.27 -2.70
N PHE A 5 -3.89 -5.18 -1.39
CA PHE A 5 -3.02 -4.25 -0.64
C PHE A 5 -1.98 -4.97 0.20
N GLN A 6 -0.83 -4.30 0.37
CA GLN A 6 0.19 -4.67 1.34
C GLN A 6 0.50 -3.45 2.21
N ALA A 7 0.29 -3.57 3.51
CA ALA A 7 0.67 -2.52 4.45
C ALA A 7 2.18 -2.48 4.63
N ASP A 8 2.76 -1.27 4.61
CA ASP A 8 4.12 -1.05 5.06
C ASP A 8 4.19 -1.11 6.60
N ALA A 9 5.38 -1.32 7.14
CA ALA A 9 5.58 -1.42 8.59
C ALA A 9 5.18 -0.14 9.34
N ASP A 10 5.23 1.01 8.67
CA ASP A 10 4.88 2.31 9.27
C ASP A 10 3.37 2.59 9.32
N LEU A 11 2.55 1.73 8.74
CA LEU A 11 1.10 1.92 8.73
C LEU A 11 0.48 1.35 10.01
N ASN A 12 -0.35 2.16 10.67
CA ASN A 12 -0.99 1.75 11.92
C ASN A 12 -1.84 0.48 11.69
N PRO A 13 -1.62 -0.59 12.49
CA PRO A 13 -2.37 -1.85 12.34
C PRO A 13 -3.88 -1.70 12.47
N GLN A 14 -4.36 -0.65 13.14
CA GLN A 14 -5.80 -0.39 13.25
C GLN A 14 -6.47 -0.09 11.91
N VAL A 15 -5.71 0.36 10.93
CA VAL A 15 -6.22 0.59 9.58
C VAL A 15 -6.75 -0.71 8.97
N GLY A 16 -5.94 -1.76 8.99
CA GLY A 16 -6.34 -3.05 8.44
C GLY A 16 -7.52 -3.66 9.17
N LEU A 17 -7.52 -3.56 10.51
CA LEU A 17 -8.62 -4.09 11.33
C LEU A 17 -9.93 -3.36 11.03
N GLY A 18 -9.89 -2.03 10.98
CA GLY A 18 -11.08 -1.23 10.68
C GLY A 18 -11.59 -1.44 9.27
N LEU A 19 -10.67 -1.60 8.32
CA LEU A 19 -11.02 -1.84 6.92
C LEU A 19 -11.78 -3.15 6.77
N ARG A 20 -11.31 -4.22 7.41
CA ARG A 20 -11.97 -5.53 7.36
C ARG A 20 -13.35 -5.53 8.01
N ARG A 21 -13.55 -4.71 9.04
CA ARG A 21 -14.87 -4.56 9.64
C ARG A 21 -15.86 -3.91 8.68
N ARG A 22 -15.38 -3.00 7.84
CA ARG A 22 -16.20 -2.28 6.86
C ARG A 22 -16.47 -3.12 5.63
N GLU A 23 -15.48 -3.90 5.18
CA GLU A 23 -15.60 -4.72 3.97
C GLU A 23 -14.75 -5.98 4.10
N ARG A 24 -15.39 -7.12 4.34
CA ARG A 24 -14.70 -8.39 4.54
C ARG A 24 -14.02 -8.94 3.29
N SER A 25 -14.51 -8.54 2.12
CA SER A 25 -13.97 -9.03 0.85
C SER A 25 -12.64 -8.39 0.48
N ILE A 26 -12.25 -7.34 1.17
CA ILE A 26 -11.04 -6.61 0.85
C ILE A 26 -9.80 -7.44 1.19
N ASP A 27 -8.88 -7.55 0.23
CA ASP A 27 -7.63 -8.28 0.43
C ASP A 27 -6.55 -7.31 0.89
N PHE A 28 -6.44 -7.14 2.20
CA PHE A 28 -5.47 -6.25 2.83
C PHE A 28 -4.55 -7.07 3.72
N ARG A 29 -3.26 -7.16 3.33
CA ARG A 29 -2.28 -7.91 4.10
C ARG A 29 -1.53 -6.98 5.04
N ALA A 30 -1.60 -7.27 6.34
CA ALA A 30 -0.88 -6.52 7.36
C ALA A 30 0.63 -6.72 7.24
N SER A 31 1.41 -5.80 7.81
CA SER A 31 2.88 -5.91 7.81
C SER A 31 3.39 -6.96 8.78
N LEU A 32 2.68 -7.20 9.88
CA LEU A 32 3.12 -8.14 10.92
C LEU A 32 3.39 -9.52 10.32
N GLY A 33 4.60 -10.03 10.55
CA GLY A 33 5.02 -11.33 10.03
C GLY A 33 5.41 -11.33 8.55
N VAL A 34 5.28 -10.20 7.86
CA VAL A 34 5.59 -10.05 6.42
C VAL A 34 6.71 -9.04 6.20
N ILE A 35 6.57 -7.85 6.79
CA ILE A 35 7.56 -6.78 6.68
C ILE A 35 7.99 -6.38 8.09
N ALA A 36 9.22 -6.71 8.45
CA ALA A 36 9.77 -6.34 9.76
C ALA A 36 10.16 -4.86 9.78
N ASP A 37 10.13 -4.26 10.97
CA ASP A 37 10.64 -2.91 11.15
C ASP A 37 12.10 -2.85 10.72
N GLY A 38 12.47 -1.80 9.99
CA GLY A 38 13.83 -1.63 9.51
C GLY A 38 14.15 -2.37 8.22
N THR A 39 13.19 -3.06 7.60
CA THR A 39 13.39 -3.69 6.29
C THR A 39 13.71 -2.59 5.27
N PRO A 40 14.79 -2.75 4.47
CA PRO A 40 15.12 -1.76 3.44
C PRO A 40 13.99 -1.55 2.45
N ASP A 41 13.81 -0.32 1.99
CA ASP A 41 12.69 0.06 1.11
C ASP A 41 12.61 -0.79 -0.17
N LEU A 42 13.75 -1.09 -0.81
CA LEU A 42 13.74 -1.92 -2.01
C LEU A 42 13.23 -3.34 -1.73
N GLU A 43 13.55 -3.87 -0.55
CA GLU A 43 13.05 -5.18 -0.13
C GLU A 43 11.55 -5.14 0.15
N VAL A 44 11.04 -4.06 0.76
CA VAL A 44 9.61 -3.85 0.98
C VAL A 44 8.87 -3.84 -0.36
N LEU A 45 9.42 -3.12 -1.33
CA LEU A 45 8.84 -3.06 -2.68
C LEU A 45 8.84 -4.42 -3.37
N ARG A 46 9.92 -5.20 -3.19
CA ARG A 46 10.00 -6.56 -3.74
C ARG A 46 8.94 -7.47 -3.14
N ILE A 47 8.76 -7.42 -1.82
CA ILE A 47 7.77 -8.23 -1.12
C ILE A 47 6.36 -7.93 -1.64
N ALA A 48 6.02 -6.66 -1.78
CA ALA A 48 4.71 -6.26 -2.30
C ALA A 48 4.52 -6.70 -3.75
N ALA A 49 5.53 -6.49 -4.60
CA ALA A 49 5.47 -6.86 -6.02
C ALA A 49 5.34 -8.37 -6.19
N ASP A 50 6.10 -9.15 -5.44
CA ASP A 50 6.04 -10.62 -5.51
C ASP A 50 4.65 -11.15 -5.15
N ALA A 51 3.95 -10.45 -4.29
CA ALA A 51 2.59 -10.82 -3.87
C ALA A 51 1.50 -10.22 -4.78
N GLY A 52 1.87 -9.42 -5.77
CA GLY A 52 0.89 -8.76 -6.64
C GLY A 52 0.04 -7.73 -5.89
N ARG A 53 0.63 -7.01 -4.93
CA ARG A 53 -0.09 -6.09 -4.05
C ARG A 53 0.40 -4.66 -4.20
N VAL A 54 -0.54 -3.71 -4.11
CA VAL A 54 -0.21 -2.29 -4.01
C VAL A 54 0.33 -2.03 -2.60
N LEU A 55 1.50 -1.42 -2.53
CA LEU A 55 2.10 -1.04 -1.25
C LEU A 55 1.44 0.23 -0.71
N VAL A 56 0.98 0.18 0.53
CA VAL A 56 0.39 1.32 1.23
C VAL A 56 1.40 1.80 2.27
N SER A 57 1.98 2.97 2.09
CA SER A 57 3.07 3.47 2.91
C SER A 57 2.86 4.92 3.32
N LYS A 58 3.33 5.26 4.52
CA LYS A 58 3.38 6.65 5.01
C LYS A 58 4.71 7.32 4.72
N ASP A 59 5.67 6.60 4.16
CA ASP A 59 6.99 7.15 3.86
C ASP A 59 6.97 7.96 2.57
N VAL A 60 6.52 9.20 2.68
CA VAL A 60 6.43 10.13 1.54
C VAL A 60 7.78 10.73 1.15
N LYS A 61 8.82 10.54 1.97
CA LYS A 61 10.14 11.15 1.73
C LYS A 61 11.08 10.25 0.95
N THR A 62 11.21 8.99 1.35
CA THR A 62 12.23 8.10 0.77
C THR A 62 11.65 7.02 -0.12
N MET A 63 10.47 6.50 0.18
CA MET A 63 9.86 5.42 -0.59
C MET A 63 9.68 5.79 -2.08
N PRO A 64 9.24 7.01 -2.44
CA PRO A 64 9.09 7.37 -3.86
C PRO A 64 10.38 7.25 -4.66
N LYS A 65 11.53 7.59 -4.09
CA LYS A 65 12.83 7.48 -4.77
C LYS A 65 13.17 6.03 -5.06
N HIS A 66 12.96 5.16 -4.08
CA HIS A 66 13.20 3.74 -4.26
C HIS A 66 12.23 3.11 -5.25
N PHE A 67 10.98 3.55 -5.22
CA PHE A 67 9.97 3.09 -6.17
C PHE A 67 10.37 3.42 -7.61
N SER A 68 10.83 4.64 -7.85
CA SER A 68 11.27 5.07 -9.19
C SER A 68 12.39 4.18 -9.74
N ARG A 69 13.31 3.74 -8.88
CA ARG A 69 14.36 2.79 -9.27
C ARG A 69 13.82 1.39 -9.49
N PHE A 70 12.94 0.97 -8.61
CA PHE A 70 12.38 -0.38 -8.62
C PHE A 70 11.68 -0.67 -9.95
N VAL A 71 10.86 0.26 -10.42
CA VAL A 71 10.07 0.06 -11.64
C VAL A 71 10.90 0.08 -12.92
N LEU A 72 12.15 0.55 -12.86
CA LEU A 72 13.08 0.43 -13.98
C LEU A 72 13.53 -1.01 -14.19
N ALA A 73 13.54 -1.81 -13.14
CA ALA A 73 14.06 -3.18 -13.17
C ALA A 73 12.96 -4.23 -13.23
N ARG A 74 11.77 -3.95 -12.69
CA ARG A 74 10.66 -4.90 -12.69
C ARG A 74 9.33 -4.19 -12.43
N GLU A 75 8.24 -4.87 -12.75
CA GLU A 75 6.90 -4.34 -12.51
C GLU A 75 6.54 -4.34 -11.03
N SER A 76 5.77 -3.32 -10.64
CA SER A 76 5.16 -3.18 -9.33
C SER A 76 3.66 -3.00 -9.50
N SER A 77 2.88 -3.51 -8.56
CA SER A 77 1.43 -3.26 -8.55
C SER A 77 1.11 -1.81 -8.23
N GLY A 78 2.07 -1.05 -7.71
CA GLY A 78 1.93 0.37 -7.43
C GLY A 78 2.23 0.75 -6.00
N LEU A 79 2.38 2.04 -5.77
CA LEU A 79 2.64 2.64 -4.46
C LEU A 79 1.56 3.67 -4.15
N LEU A 80 0.87 3.45 -3.04
CA LEU A 80 -0.17 4.35 -2.54
C LEU A 80 0.38 5.04 -1.30
N LEU A 81 0.56 6.37 -1.39
CA LEU A 81 1.13 7.17 -0.32
C LEU A 81 0.04 7.75 0.57
N VAL A 82 0.25 7.62 1.88
CA VAL A 82 -0.68 8.14 2.89
C VAL A 82 -0.02 9.32 3.59
N PRO A 83 -0.61 10.53 3.47
CA PRO A 83 -0.08 11.69 4.21
C PRO A 83 -0.12 11.46 5.72
N SER A 84 0.92 11.91 6.42
CA SER A 84 1.09 11.64 7.86
C SER A 84 0.00 12.24 8.74
N HIS A 85 -0.67 13.29 8.27
CA HIS A 85 -1.71 13.98 9.04
C HIS A 85 -3.08 13.30 8.98
N ARG A 86 -3.24 12.25 8.15
CA ARG A 86 -4.53 11.58 7.99
C ARG A 86 -4.88 10.77 9.24
N SER A 87 -6.14 10.87 9.66
CA SER A 87 -6.66 10.02 10.74
C SER A 87 -6.84 8.59 10.26
N ILE A 88 -6.90 7.65 11.20
CA ILE A 88 -7.16 6.23 10.86
C ILE A 88 -8.46 6.09 10.08
N GLY A 89 -9.53 6.75 10.53
CA GLY A 89 -10.81 6.70 9.83
C GLY A 89 -10.73 7.26 8.41
N SER A 90 -10.01 8.35 8.23
CA SER A 90 -9.79 8.96 6.90
C SER A 90 -9.02 8.02 5.97
N ILE A 91 -8.02 7.32 6.51
CA ILE A 91 -7.24 6.35 5.73
C ILE A 91 -8.14 5.20 5.28
N ILE A 92 -8.96 4.67 6.19
CA ILE A 92 -9.91 3.59 5.87
C ILE A 92 -10.85 4.02 4.74
N GLU A 93 -11.41 5.22 4.85
CA GLU A 93 -12.30 5.75 3.80
C GLU A 93 -11.59 5.84 2.45
N GLY A 94 -10.36 6.34 2.43
CA GLY A 94 -9.57 6.44 1.20
C GLY A 94 -9.29 5.08 0.58
N LEU A 95 -8.93 4.10 1.38
CA LEU A 95 -8.67 2.74 0.89
C LEU A 95 -9.94 2.08 0.34
N LEU A 96 -11.09 2.34 0.95
CA LEU A 96 -12.36 1.85 0.42
C LEU A 96 -12.67 2.46 -0.95
N VAL A 97 -12.40 3.75 -1.13
CA VAL A 97 -12.57 4.41 -2.43
C VAL A 97 -11.69 3.76 -3.49
N VAL A 98 -10.42 3.53 -3.18
CA VAL A 98 -9.49 2.85 -4.10
C VAL A 98 -10.02 1.47 -4.46
N TRP A 99 -10.40 0.69 -3.48
CA TRP A 99 -10.89 -0.69 -3.69
C TRP A 99 -12.16 -0.73 -4.54
N LEU A 100 -13.08 0.21 -4.33
CA LEU A 100 -14.35 0.25 -5.04
C LEU A 100 -14.23 0.81 -6.45
N LYS A 101 -13.36 1.81 -6.65
CA LYS A 101 -13.38 2.62 -7.88
C LYS A 101 -12.18 2.44 -8.79
N TRP A 102 -11.04 2.00 -8.27
CA TRP A 102 -9.83 1.86 -9.08
C TRP A 102 -9.66 0.42 -9.54
N ALA A 103 -9.15 0.27 -10.77
CA ALA A 103 -8.71 -1.02 -11.28
C ALA A 103 -7.19 -1.17 -11.06
N PRO A 104 -6.65 -2.40 -11.04
CA PRO A 104 -5.20 -2.60 -10.90
C PRO A 104 -4.36 -1.81 -11.90
N GLU A 105 -4.80 -1.68 -13.14
CA GLU A 105 -4.09 -0.94 -14.18
C GLU A 105 -4.03 0.57 -13.92
N ASP A 106 -4.89 1.10 -13.06
CA ASP A 106 -4.89 2.53 -12.74
C ASP A 106 -3.69 2.95 -11.90
N ILE A 107 -3.03 2.01 -11.23
CA ILE A 107 -1.92 2.31 -10.33
C ILE A 107 -0.65 1.48 -10.63
N ARG A 108 -0.73 0.50 -11.52
CA ARG A 108 0.44 -0.33 -11.85
C ARG A 108 1.62 0.54 -12.28
N ASN A 109 2.77 0.31 -11.65
CA ASN A 109 4.01 1.05 -11.87
C ASN A 109 3.90 2.56 -11.60
N GLN A 110 2.92 2.97 -10.81
CA GLN A 110 2.67 4.37 -10.52
C GLN A 110 2.65 4.65 -9.03
N ILE A 111 2.95 5.90 -8.69
CA ILE A 111 2.78 6.45 -7.34
C ILE A 111 1.52 7.29 -7.36
N ARG A 112 0.64 7.03 -6.41
CA ARG A 112 -0.59 7.81 -6.24
C ARG A 112 -0.78 8.18 -4.78
N TRP A 113 -1.38 9.32 -4.54
CA TRP A 113 -1.81 9.70 -3.20
C TRP A 113 -3.14 9.04 -2.87
N LEU A 114 -3.30 8.68 -1.60
CA LEU A 114 -4.59 8.19 -1.09
C LEU A 114 -5.65 9.28 -1.27
N PRO A 115 -6.79 8.99 -1.90
CA PRO A 115 -7.87 9.96 -2.07
C PRO A 115 -8.52 10.40 -0.77
#